data_d021d620f660fff4d9751d1b91be5ebc
#
_entry.id   d021d620f660fff4d9751d1b91be5ebc
#
_cell.length_a   1.000
_cell.length_b   1.000
_cell.length_c   1.000
_cell.angle_alpha   90.00
_cell.angle_beta   90.00
_cell.angle_gamma   90.00
#
_symmetry.space_group_name_H-M   'P 1'
#
loop_
_entity.id
_entity.type
_entity.pdbx_description
1 polymer ?
#
loop_
_entity_poly.entity_id
_entity_poly.type
_entity_poly.pdbx_seq_one_letter_code
_entity_poly.pdbx_strand_id
1 'polypeptide(L)'
;MKAQDNDRRRRWAGCLALLLGWLAAAAPAPARAAAPGGAPVAPADWQAYRAKFVREDGRVVDDGNGGISHSESQGYGLILAYLAGDRAGFERIWTFTRLELLIRDDGLAAWKWDPAANPHVTDINNASDGDLLIAYALGLAGAAWKIPAYLVAGRKIATALGEKAVRREGGKLLLMPGVEGFNRADRPDGPVVNLSYWVFEAFPVMSRLAPGTDWAGLSDQGLALVDAFAKAGKVFPEWTSLRDEPAPAAGFEAVSGYNALRVPLYVLRAGLADRQRLATIQRAWEGGPGIVDFASGRKTTPLPEPGYRMLQAGLACALGGARIPDDLRRFEPTLYYPSTLHLLGLSTIADRYPQCL
;
A
#
# COMPACT_ATOMS: atom_id res chain seq x y z
N MET A 1 52.09 40.67 -81.81
CA MET A 1 51.60 42.03 -82.21
C MET A 1 50.35 42.31 -81.36
N LYS A 2 50.42 43.32 -80.55
CA LYS A 2 49.37 44.11 -79.87
C LYS A 2 48.43 43.30 -78.93
N ALA A 3 48.44 43.49 -77.67
CA ALA A 3 48.30 44.65 -76.78
C ALA A 3 46.90 44.65 -76.15
N GLN A 4 46.95 44.68 -74.81
CA GLN A 4 46.06 45.46 -73.88
C GLN A 4 44.58 45.08 -73.78
N ASP A 5 43.85 45.11 -72.71
CA ASP A 5 44.00 45.88 -71.44
C ASP A 5 42.97 45.42 -70.46
N ASN A 6 43.26 45.50 -69.19
CA ASN A 6 42.47 45.85 -68.00
C ASN A 6 40.94 45.66 -67.97
N ASP A 7 40.37 45.07 -66.97
CA ASP A 7 39.82 45.87 -65.89
C ASP A 7 39.39 45.04 -64.66
N ARG A 8 39.54 45.61 -63.48
CA ARG A 8 39.21 45.18 -62.16
C ARG A 8 37.70 45.25 -61.92
N ARG A 9 37.09 44.22 -61.44
CA ARG A 9 35.94 44.38 -60.49
C ARG A 9 35.96 43.33 -59.37
N ARG A 10 36.23 43.81 -58.17
CA ARG A 10 36.01 43.16 -56.90
C ARG A 10 34.56 42.82 -56.77
N ARG A 11 34.25 41.56 -56.48
CA ARG A 11 32.97 41.15 -55.89
C ARG A 11 33.24 40.46 -54.58
N TRP A 12 32.75 41.08 -53.53
CA TRP A 12 32.68 40.57 -52.17
C TRP A 12 31.68 39.42 -52.16
N ALA A 13 32.11 38.18 -51.79
CA ALA A 13 31.18 37.10 -51.43
C ALA A 13 31.19 37.03 -49.93
N GLY A 14 30.06 37.47 -49.32
CA GLY A 14 29.85 37.35 -47.89
C GLY A 14 29.57 35.89 -47.52
N CYS A 15 30.38 35.33 -46.66
CA CYS A 15 30.12 34.05 -45.99
C CYS A 15 29.02 34.25 -44.95
N LEU A 16 27.78 33.78 -45.21
CA LEU A 16 26.76 33.56 -44.19
C LEU A 16 27.09 32.25 -43.48
N ALA A 17 27.62 32.34 -42.27
CA ALA A 17 27.76 31.22 -41.38
C ALA A 17 26.38 30.89 -40.75
N LEU A 18 25.76 29.85 -41.21
CA LEU A 18 24.54 29.28 -40.59
C LEU A 18 24.97 28.54 -39.30
N LEU A 19 24.73 29.17 -38.15
CA LEU A 19 24.78 28.52 -36.83
C LEU A 19 23.57 27.63 -36.69
N LEU A 20 23.71 26.36 -37.01
CA LEU A 20 22.77 25.30 -36.64
C LEU A 20 22.92 25.03 -35.14
N GLY A 21 22.07 25.67 -34.32
CA GLY A 21 21.92 25.33 -32.91
C GLY A 21 21.38 23.93 -32.75
N TRP A 22 22.20 23.00 -32.29
CA TRP A 22 21.73 21.69 -31.82
C TRP A 22 20.97 21.88 -30.51
N LEU A 23 19.64 21.87 -30.58
CA LEU A 23 18.80 21.62 -29.42
C LEU A 23 18.97 20.13 -29.07
N ALA A 24 19.88 19.85 -28.15
CA ALA A 24 19.94 18.54 -27.50
C ALA A 24 18.65 18.36 -26.66
N ALA A 25 17.67 17.68 -27.22
CA ALA A 25 16.54 17.19 -26.45
C ALA A 25 17.11 16.24 -25.38
N ALA A 26 17.08 16.68 -24.12
CA ALA A 26 17.44 15.82 -22.99
C ALA A 26 16.50 14.60 -23.02
N ALA A 27 17.06 13.43 -23.32
CA ALA A 27 16.32 12.18 -23.20
C ALA A 27 15.82 12.07 -21.74
N PRO A 28 14.56 11.68 -21.51
CA PRO A 28 14.09 11.46 -20.15
C PRO A 28 14.99 10.41 -19.50
N ALA A 29 15.48 10.72 -18.30
CA ALA A 29 16.28 9.78 -17.51
C ALA A 29 15.45 8.46 -17.37
N PRO A 30 16.09 7.29 -17.49
CA PRO A 30 15.40 6.03 -17.33
C PRO A 30 14.73 6.00 -15.96
N ALA A 31 13.43 5.67 -15.95
CA ALA A 31 12.67 5.54 -14.72
C ALA A 31 13.43 4.56 -13.80
N ARG A 32 13.83 5.05 -12.64
CA ARG A 32 14.52 4.23 -11.63
C ARG A 32 13.57 3.11 -11.24
N ALA A 33 14.02 1.86 -11.34
CA ALA A 33 13.24 0.73 -10.87
C ALA A 33 12.88 0.97 -9.39
N ALA A 34 11.58 0.87 -9.07
CA ALA A 34 11.11 1.08 -7.72
C ALA A 34 11.80 0.14 -6.74
N ALA A 35 12.21 0.64 -5.59
CA ALA A 35 12.84 -0.17 -4.56
C ALA A 35 11.82 -1.19 -4.01
N PRO A 36 12.22 -2.46 -3.79
CA PRO A 36 11.31 -3.44 -3.20
C PRO A 36 10.80 -2.95 -1.83
N GLY A 37 9.48 -2.79 -1.72
CA GLY A 37 8.82 -2.31 -0.50
C GLY A 37 8.68 -0.79 -0.39
N GLY A 38 9.30 0.00 -1.26
CA GLY A 38 9.28 1.47 -1.22
C GLY A 38 10.63 2.09 -0.86
N ALA A 39 10.69 3.44 -0.81
CA ALA A 39 11.88 4.16 -0.37
C ALA A 39 12.16 3.96 1.12
N PRO A 40 13.43 4.05 1.55
CA PRO A 40 13.78 3.96 2.96
C PRO A 40 13.04 4.99 3.83
N VAL A 41 12.63 4.57 5.01
CA VAL A 41 12.15 5.47 6.08
C VAL A 41 13.35 6.10 6.78
N ALA A 42 13.29 7.40 7.01
CA ALA A 42 14.38 8.12 7.69
C ALA A 42 14.61 7.57 9.11
N PRO A 43 15.87 7.42 9.55
CA PRO A 43 16.17 6.85 10.88
C PRO A 43 15.50 7.58 12.04
N ALA A 44 15.41 8.91 11.99
CA ALA A 44 14.77 9.71 13.01
C ALA A 44 13.25 9.44 13.08
N ASP A 45 12.59 9.32 11.94
CA ASP A 45 11.15 9.05 11.84
C ASP A 45 10.82 7.64 12.36
N TRP A 46 11.66 6.65 11.98
CA TRP A 46 11.52 5.31 12.52
C TRP A 46 11.74 5.26 14.04
N GLN A 47 12.73 5.99 14.56
CA GLN A 47 12.96 6.07 16.01
C GLN A 47 11.75 6.66 16.74
N ALA A 48 11.16 7.73 16.20
CA ALA A 48 9.97 8.36 16.78
C ALA A 48 8.77 7.38 16.76
N TYR A 49 8.54 6.69 15.64
CA TYR A 49 7.50 5.66 15.52
C TYR A 49 7.72 4.52 16.51
N ARG A 50 8.93 3.95 16.51
CA ARG A 50 9.30 2.82 17.38
C ARG A 50 9.18 3.16 18.85
N ALA A 51 9.66 4.33 19.27
CA ALA A 51 9.59 4.76 20.67
C ALA A 51 8.15 4.86 21.19
N LYS A 52 7.20 5.17 20.31
CA LYS A 52 5.80 5.32 20.71
C LYS A 52 5.01 4.01 20.62
N PHE A 53 5.19 3.25 19.53
CA PHE A 53 4.29 2.14 19.20
C PHE A 53 4.90 0.75 19.34
N VAL A 54 6.23 0.60 19.44
CA VAL A 54 6.87 -0.72 19.55
C VAL A 54 7.42 -0.93 20.95
N ARG A 55 6.91 -1.94 21.65
CA ARG A 55 7.36 -2.32 22.99
C ARG A 55 8.70 -3.08 22.93
N GLU A 56 9.34 -3.24 24.07
CA GLU A 56 10.65 -3.92 24.20
C GLU A 56 10.59 -5.38 23.77
N ASP A 57 9.46 -6.05 23.98
CA ASP A 57 9.17 -7.42 23.56
C ASP A 57 8.91 -7.58 22.05
N GLY A 58 8.79 -6.48 21.32
CA GLY A 58 8.50 -6.45 19.89
C GLY A 58 7.02 -6.29 19.54
N ARG A 59 6.17 -6.11 20.53
CA ARG A 59 4.75 -5.87 20.34
C ARG A 59 4.49 -4.48 19.74
N VAL A 60 3.79 -4.42 18.60
CA VAL A 60 3.33 -3.18 17.97
C VAL A 60 1.93 -2.85 18.49
N VAL A 61 1.79 -1.73 19.17
CA VAL A 61 0.59 -1.35 19.92
C VAL A 61 -0.26 -0.40 19.11
N ASP A 62 -1.54 -0.71 19.00
CA ASP A 62 -2.57 0.21 18.50
C ASP A 62 -3.15 1.00 19.69
N ASP A 63 -2.62 2.20 19.92
CA ASP A 63 -3.02 3.09 21.01
C ASP A 63 -4.36 3.79 20.74
N GLY A 64 -4.85 3.75 19.50
CA GLY A 64 -6.18 4.23 19.12
C GLY A 64 -7.28 3.19 19.34
N ASN A 65 -6.93 1.94 19.64
CA ASN A 65 -7.85 0.82 19.76
C ASN A 65 -7.60 0.02 21.04
N GLY A 66 -7.65 0.69 22.19
CA GLY A 66 -7.52 0.05 23.51
C GLY A 66 -6.14 -0.57 23.80
N GLY A 67 -5.11 -0.25 23.04
CA GLY A 67 -3.76 -0.75 23.25
C GLY A 67 -3.56 -2.21 22.84
N ILE A 68 -4.46 -2.77 22.03
CA ILE A 68 -4.30 -4.10 21.46
C ILE A 68 -3.14 -4.16 20.46
N SER A 69 -2.79 -5.36 20.05
CA SER A 69 -1.95 -5.62 18.87
C SER A 69 -2.70 -6.58 17.95
N HIS A 70 -2.50 -6.43 16.67
CA HIS A 70 -3.10 -7.31 15.69
C HIS A 70 -2.09 -7.71 14.61
N SER A 71 -2.39 -8.77 13.87
CA SER A 71 -1.49 -9.28 12.84
C SER A 71 -1.14 -8.20 11.79
N GLU A 72 -2.09 -7.29 11.49
CA GLU A 72 -1.86 -6.13 10.64
C GLU A 72 -0.80 -5.21 11.25
N SER A 73 -0.89 -4.87 12.56
CA SER A 73 0.07 -3.97 13.20
C SER A 73 1.47 -4.56 13.24
N GLN A 74 1.58 -5.85 13.50
CA GLN A 74 2.86 -6.55 13.45
C GLN A 74 3.42 -6.55 12.02
N GLY A 75 2.60 -6.80 11.01
CA GLY A 75 2.97 -6.75 9.61
C GLY A 75 3.48 -5.36 9.18
N TYR A 76 2.79 -4.29 9.56
CA TYR A 76 3.26 -2.91 9.28
C TYR A 76 4.54 -2.58 10.04
N GLY A 77 4.64 -2.97 11.31
CA GLY A 77 5.86 -2.79 12.09
C GLY A 77 7.08 -3.45 11.43
N LEU A 78 6.90 -4.68 10.92
CA LEU A 78 7.93 -5.38 10.16
C LEU A 78 8.32 -4.64 8.87
N ILE A 79 7.34 -4.17 8.09
CA ILE A 79 7.60 -3.41 6.85
C ILE A 79 8.38 -2.12 7.17
N LEU A 80 7.95 -1.36 8.17
CA LEU A 80 8.61 -0.10 8.56
C LEU A 80 10.01 -0.34 9.10
N ALA A 81 10.23 -1.37 9.91
CA ALA A 81 11.55 -1.76 10.39
C ALA A 81 12.48 -2.18 9.23
N TYR A 82 11.93 -2.90 8.22
CA TYR A 82 12.66 -3.23 7.00
C TYR A 82 13.06 -1.98 6.21
N LEU A 83 12.13 -1.06 5.97
CA LEU A 83 12.38 0.18 5.26
C LEU A 83 13.36 1.11 5.97
N ALA A 84 13.39 1.06 7.31
CA ALA A 84 14.35 1.78 8.13
C ALA A 84 15.73 1.09 8.23
N GLY A 85 15.85 -0.15 7.74
CA GLY A 85 17.06 -0.95 7.87
C GLY A 85 17.35 -1.45 9.30
N ASP A 86 16.38 -1.33 10.22
CA ASP A 86 16.49 -1.77 11.62
C ASP A 86 16.28 -3.29 11.75
N ARG A 87 17.34 -4.06 11.48
CA ARG A 87 17.30 -5.52 11.58
C ARG A 87 16.97 -6.01 12.99
N ALA A 88 17.48 -5.33 14.01
CA ALA A 88 17.24 -5.71 15.40
C ALA A 88 15.78 -5.44 15.81
N GLY A 89 15.21 -4.32 15.37
CA GLY A 89 13.79 -4.01 15.54
C GLY A 89 12.89 -5.00 14.80
N PHE A 90 13.26 -5.33 13.57
CA PHE A 90 12.54 -6.34 12.77
C PHE A 90 12.51 -7.70 13.48
N GLU A 91 13.66 -8.18 13.98
CA GLU A 91 13.74 -9.46 14.67
C GLU A 91 12.91 -9.49 15.94
N ARG A 92 12.89 -8.41 16.72
CA ARG A 92 12.03 -8.33 17.91
C ARG A 92 10.56 -8.40 17.57
N ILE A 93 10.11 -7.61 16.56
CA ILE A 93 8.71 -7.62 16.12
C ILE A 93 8.35 -9.01 15.57
N TRP A 94 9.23 -9.62 14.79
CA TRP A 94 9.02 -10.96 14.27
C TRP A 94 8.95 -12.02 15.39
N THR A 95 9.80 -11.90 16.41
CA THR A 95 9.79 -12.83 17.54
C THR A 95 8.47 -12.78 18.29
N PHE A 96 7.95 -11.59 18.61
CA PHE A 96 6.62 -11.43 19.21
C PHE A 96 5.54 -12.04 18.30
N THR A 97 5.53 -11.67 17.02
CA THR A 97 4.54 -12.17 16.05
C THR A 97 4.51 -13.68 16.01
N ARG A 98 5.69 -14.31 15.96
CA ARG A 98 5.83 -15.77 15.86
C ARG A 98 5.39 -16.49 17.13
N LEU A 99 5.67 -15.93 18.29
CA LEU A 99 5.37 -16.58 19.59
C LEU A 99 3.94 -16.33 20.05
N GLU A 100 3.39 -15.17 19.75
CA GLU A 100 2.13 -14.71 20.34
C GLU A 100 0.93 -14.77 19.36
N LEU A 101 1.19 -14.68 18.05
CA LEU A 101 0.10 -14.67 17.06
C LEU A 101 0.12 -15.88 16.12
N LEU A 102 1.30 -16.43 15.74
CA LEU A 102 1.37 -17.62 14.88
C LEU A 102 1.15 -18.91 15.69
N ILE A 103 0.07 -18.94 16.43
CA ILE A 103 -0.30 -20.03 17.34
C ILE A 103 -1.35 -20.97 16.75
N ARG A 104 -1.79 -20.72 15.52
CA ARG A 104 -2.73 -21.57 14.77
C ARG A 104 -1.99 -22.75 14.15
N ASP A 105 -2.67 -23.90 14.07
CA ASP A 105 -2.13 -25.13 13.48
C ASP A 105 -1.95 -25.04 11.96
N ASP A 106 -2.71 -24.15 11.28
CA ASP A 106 -2.64 -23.94 9.84
C ASP A 106 -1.48 -23.04 9.39
N GLY A 107 -0.77 -22.41 10.33
CA GLY A 107 0.39 -21.55 10.06
C GLY A 107 0.06 -20.10 9.73
N LEU A 108 -1.22 -19.69 9.85
CA LEU A 108 -1.65 -18.30 9.82
C LEU A 108 -1.60 -17.69 11.22
N ALA A 109 -1.63 -16.35 11.31
CA ALA A 109 -1.65 -15.63 12.57
C ALA A 109 -3.08 -15.48 13.10
N ALA A 110 -3.28 -15.61 14.41
CA ALA A 110 -4.45 -15.08 15.06
C ALA A 110 -4.50 -13.56 14.86
N TRP A 111 -5.69 -13.02 14.59
CA TRP A 111 -5.77 -11.62 14.16
C TRP A 111 -5.52 -10.61 15.27
N LYS A 112 -5.81 -10.96 16.53
CA LYS A 112 -5.75 -10.03 17.67
C LYS A 112 -5.09 -10.63 18.91
N TRP A 113 -4.26 -9.81 19.56
CA TRP A 113 -3.71 -9.98 20.89
C TRP A 113 -4.15 -8.83 21.80
N ASP A 114 -4.76 -9.14 22.93
CA ASP A 114 -5.34 -8.15 23.85
C ASP A 114 -4.60 -8.17 25.19
N PRO A 115 -3.96 -7.06 25.61
CA PRO A 115 -3.22 -7.03 26.86
C PRO A 115 -4.12 -7.19 28.10
N ALA A 116 -5.42 -6.90 27.97
CA ALA A 116 -6.37 -7.00 29.07
C ALA A 116 -7.02 -8.39 29.19
N ALA A 117 -6.81 -9.27 28.21
CA ALA A 117 -7.41 -10.61 28.20
C ALA A 117 -6.46 -11.69 28.73
N ASN A 118 -7.01 -12.78 29.25
CA ASN A 118 -6.27 -13.98 29.61
C ASN A 118 -7.08 -15.24 29.21
N PRO A 119 -6.65 -16.01 28.20
CA PRO A 119 -5.43 -15.79 27.38
C PRO A 119 -5.53 -14.52 26.54
N HIS A 120 -4.39 -13.96 26.15
CA HIS A 120 -4.35 -12.71 25.35
C HIS A 120 -4.99 -12.84 23.97
N VAL A 121 -5.00 -14.01 23.36
CA VAL A 121 -5.70 -14.33 22.11
C VAL A 121 -7.02 -14.98 22.48
N THR A 122 -8.13 -14.24 22.29
CA THR A 122 -9.48 -14.69 22.59
C THR A 122 -10.27 -15.12 21.35
N ASP A 123 -9.80 -14.73 20.16
CA ASP A 123 -10.32 -15.13 18.86
C ASP A 123 -9.17 -15.66 18.01
N ILE A 124 -9.25 -16.95 17.71
CA ILE A 124 -8.19 -17.67 16.98
C ILE A 124 -8.27 -17.45 15.46
N ASN A 125 -9.36 -16.84 14.92
CA ASN A 125 -9.44 -16.59 13.49
C ASN A 125 -8.30 -15.70 13.01
N ASN A 126 -7.95 -15.77 11.73
CA ASN A 126 -6.94 -14.91 11.12
C ASN A 126 -7.57 -13.65 10.50
N ALA A 127 -6.73 -12.68 10.19
CA ALA A 127 -7.04 -11.59 9.26
C ALA A 127 -6.03 -11.66 8.10
N SER A 128 -6.53 -11.89 6.90
CA SER A 128 -5.68 -12.19 5.75
C SER A 128 -4.77 -11.03 5.31
N ASP A 129 -5.12 -9.79 5.61
CA ASP A 129 -4.23 -8.63 5.39
C ASP A 129 -3.00 -8.69 6.32
N GLY A 130 -3.19 -9.06 7.58
CA GLY A 130 -2.10 -9.24 8.52
C GLY A 130 -1.14 -10.35 8.09
N ASP A 131 -1.68 -11.53 7.71
CA ASP A 131 -0.86 -12.62 7.18
C ASP A 131 -0.10 -12.21 5.92
N LEU A 132 -0.76 -11.50 5.01
CA LEU A 132 -0.17 -11.01 3.77
C LEU A 132 0.97 -10.02 4.05
N LEU A 133 0.75 -9.05 4.95
CA LEU A 133 1.77 -8.07 5.35
C LEU A 133 2.98 -8.72 6.02
N ILE A 134 2.75 -9.69 6.92
CA ILE A 134 3.83 -10.44 7.60
C ILE A 134 4.64 -11.23 6.59
N ALA A 135 3.99 -12.02 5.72
CA ALA A 135 4.69 -12.81 4.70
C ALA A 135 5.46 -11.92 3.73
N TYR A 136 4.87 -10.79 3.32
CA TYR A 136 5.50 -9.79 2.47
C TYR A 136 6.77 -9.22 3.10
N ALA A 137 6.70 -8.76 4.35
CA ALA A 137 7.85 -8.23 5.08
C ALA A 137 8.98 -9.26 5.23
N LEU A 138 8.63 -10.51 5.57
CA LEU A 138 9.58 -11.62 5.66
C LEU A 138 10.22 -11.93 4.30
N GLY A 139 9.45 -11.89 3.22
CA GLY A 139 9.95 -12.07 1.86
C GLY A 139 10.95 -10.99 1.44
N LEU A 140 10.65 -9.73 1.74
CA LEU A 140 11.54 -8.59 1.48
C LEU A 140 12.83 -8.69 2.29
N ALA A 141 12.71 -8.81 3.61
CA ALA A 141 13.85 -8.87 4.54
C ALA A 141 14.73 -10.10 4.27
N GLY A 142 14.10 -11.25 4.05
CA GLY A 142 14.81 -12.50 3.77
C GLY A 142 15.65 -12.42 2.49
N ALA A 143 15.13 -11.81 1.44
CA ALA A 143 15.84 -11.61 0.18
C ALA A 143 16.95 -10.56 0.31
N ALA A 144 16.62 -9.38 0.87
CA ALA A 144 17.56 -8.26 0.94
C ALA A 144 18.69 -8.50 1.94
N TRP A 145 18.40 -9.11 3.09
CA TRP A 145 19.38 -9.36 4.13
C TRP A 145 20.04 -10.73 4.04
N LYS A 146 19.61 -11.56 3.08
CA LYS A 146 20.10 -12.93 2.86
C LYS A 146 19.89 -13.82 4.09
N ILE A 147 18.69 -13.77 4.67
CA ILE A 147 18.31 -14.58 5.86
C ILE A 147 17.30 -15.65 5.40
N PRO A 148 17.76 -16.90 5.15
CA PRO A 148 16.91 -17.99 4.66
C PRO A 148 15.73 -18.29 5.59
N ALA A 149 15.91 -18.15 6.90
CA ALA A 149 14.86 -18.42 7.88
C ALA A 149 13.61 -17.54 7.67
N TYR A 150 13.79 -16.28 7.29
CA TYR A 150 12.66 -15.40 6.96
C TYR A 150 11.94 -15.85 5.68
N LEU A 151 12.69 -16.29 4.65
CA LEU A 151 12.09 -16.81 3.42
C LEU A 151 11.30 -18.11 3.68
N VAL A 152 11.80 -18.99 4.57
CA VAL A 152 11.08 -20.21 4.96
C VAL A 152 9.79 -19.86 5.70
N ALA A 153 9.85 -18.95 6.67
CA ALA A 153 8.68 -18.51 7.43
C ALA A 153 7.65 -17.80 6.52
N GLY A 154 8.11 -16.86 5.68
CA GLY A 154 7.26 -16.16 4.72
C GLY A 154 6.59 -17.11 3.73
N ARG A 155 7.31 -18.14 3.25
CA ARG A 155 6.74 -19.18 2.38
C ARG A 155 5.65 -19.98 3.08
N LYS A 156 5.88 -20.38 4.34
CA LYS A 156 4.88 -21.12 5.11
C LYS A 156 3.56 -20.34 5.24
N ILE A 157 3.65 -19.06 5.62
CA ILE A 157 2.47 -18.19 5.75
C ILE A 157 1.80 -17.97 4.38
N ALA A 158 2.58 -17.63 3.33
CA ALA A 158 2.05 -17.39 1.99
C ALA A 158 1.35 -18.62 1.41
N THR A 159 1.89 -19.83 1.62
CA THR A 159 1.27 -21.08 1.18
C THR A 159 -0.04 -21.31 1.92
N ALA A 160 -0.03 -21.20 3.26
CA ALA A 160 -1.23 -21.37 4.08
C ALA A 160 -2.32 -20.35 3.70
N LEU A 161 -1.95 -19.09 3.48
CA LEU A 161 -2.89 -18.05 3.03
C LEU A 161 -3.51 -18.38 1.67
N GLY A 162 -2.69 -18.81 0.71
CA GLY A 162 -3.17 -19.23 -0.61
C GLY A 162 -4.13 -20.43 -0.55
N GLU A 163 -3.85 -21.41 0.31
CA GLU A 163 -4.67 -22.61 0.47
C GLU A 163 -5.95 -22.36 1.27
N LYS A 164 -5.93 -21.46 2.26
CA LYS A 164 -7.01 -21.29 3.24
C LYS A 164 -7.89 -20.07 2.97
N ALA A 165 -7.36 -18.95 2.51
CA ALA A 165 -8.08 -17.71 2.34
C ALA A 165 -8.27 -17.26 0.89
N VAL A 166 -7.50 -17.78 -0.08
CA VAL A 166 -7.76 -17.53 -1.50
C VAL A 166 -8.79 -18.55 -2.02
N ARG A 167 -9.93 -18.06 -2.48
CA ARG A 167 -11.08 -18.89 -2.88
C ARG A 167 -11.60 -18.51 -4.26
N ARG A 168 -12.12 -19.50 -5.00
CA ARG A 168 -12.94 -19.25 -6.20
C ARG A 168 -14.41 -19.36 -5.80
N GLU A 169 -15.10 -18.22 -5.84
CA GLU A 169 -16.53 -18.15 -5.56
C GLU A 169 -17.24 -17.31 -6.62
N GLY A 170 -18.36 -17.81 -7.14
CA GLY A 170 -19.11 -17.15 -8.20
C GLY A 170 -18.27 -16.84 -9.47
N GLY A 171 -17.27 -17.68 -9.76
CA GLY A 171 -16.34 -17.48 -10.89
C GLY A 171 -15.22 -16.45 -10.63
N LYS A 172 -15.22 -15.78 -9.50
CA LYS A 172 -14.22 -14.77 -9.09
C LYS A 172 -13.16 -15.41 -8.19
N LEU A 173 -11.90 -14.98 -8.33
CA LEU A 173 -10.82 -15.34 -7.42
C LEU A 173 -10.76 -14.29 -6.32
N LEU A 174 -11.06 -14.67 -5.08
CA LEU A 174 -11.25 -13.76 -3.97
C LEU A 174 -10.24 -14.02 -2.85
N LEU A 175 -9.80 -12.95 -2.18
CA LEU A 175 -9.14 -13.01 -0.90
C LEU A 175 -10.20 -12.87 0.20
N MET A 176 -10.46 -13.95 0.90
CA MET A 176 -11.37 -13.93 2.04
C MET A 176 -10.73 -13.19 3.20
N PRO A 177 -11.46 -12.35 3.94
CA PRO A 177 -10.90 -11.58 5.07
C PRO A 177 -10.32 -12.44 6.19
N GLY A 178 -10.87 -13.63 6.38
CA GLY A 178 -10.40 -14.68 7.29
C GLY A 178 -10.77 -16.05 6.75
N VAL A 179 -10.26 -17.08 7.38
CA VAL A 179 -10.58 -18.48 7.01
C VAL A 179 -12.05 -18.78 7.26
N GLU A 180 -12.61 -18.18 8.31
CA GLU A 180 -14.00 -18.41 8.76
C GLU A 180 -14.80 -17.10 8.75
N GLY A 181 -16.13 -17.21 8.60
CA GLY A 181 -17.06 -16.11 8.81
C GLY A 181 -17.40 -15.25 7.58
N PHE A 182 -16.83 -15.52 6.40
CA PHE A 182 -16.96 -14.61 5.25
C PHE A 182 -17.42 -15.27 3.94
N ASN A 183 -17.41 -16.58 3.86
CA ASN A 183 -17.81 -17.32 2.65
C ASN A 183 -19.34 -17.43 2.51
N ARG A 184 -19.82 -18.01 1.39
CA ARG A 184 -21.25 -18.20 1.13
C ARG A 184 -21.96 -19.10 2.15
N ALA A 185 -21.25 -20.05 2.73
CA ALA A 185 -21.84 -20.95 3.72
C ALA A 185 -21.98 -20.28 5.08
N ASP A 186 -21.09 -19.34 5.38
CA ASP A 186 -21.06 -18.65 6.68
C ASP A 186 -22.08 -17.50 6.74
N ARG A 187 -22.41 -16.90 5.56
CA ARG A 187 -23.22 -15.66 5.53
C ARG A 187 -24.29 -15.69 4.46
N PRO A 188 -25.50 -15.21 4.76
CA PRO A 188 -26.60 -15.13 3.78
C PRO A 188 -26.29 -14.13 2.63
N ASP A 189 -25.43 -13.12 2.87
CA ASP A 189 -24.96 -12.14 1.91
C ASP A 189 -23.54 -12.44 1.38
N GLY A 190 -22.98 -13.61 1.71
CA GLY A 190 -21.63 -14.02 1.30
C GLY A 190 -21.49 -14.34 -0.19
N PRO A 191 -20.27 -14.31 -0.74
CA PRO A 191 -19.03 -14.03 -0.01
C PRO A 191 -18.90 -12.55 0.33
N VAL A 192 -18.30 -12.25 1.49
CA VAL A 192 -17.99 -10.89 1.92
C VAL A 192 -16.47 -10.70 1.86
N VAL A 193 -16.04 -9.59 1.28
CA VAL A 193 -14.62 -9.22 1.17
C VAL A 193 -14.37 -7.84 1.76
N ASN A 194 -13.10 -7.55 2.08
CA ASN A 194 -12.63 -6.22 2.43
C ASN A 194 -11.58 -5.80 1.41
N LEU A 195 -11.85 -4.78 0.58
CA LEU A 195 -10.93 -4.37 -0.49
C LEU A 195 -9.58 -3.86 0.04
N SER A 196 -9.52 -3.40 1.28
CA SER A 196 -8.26 -2.98 1.90
C SER A 196 -7.32 -4.15 2.26
N TYR A 197 -7.79 -5.39 2.12
CA TYR A 197 -6.97 -6.57 2.35
C TYR A 197 -6.14 -6.95 1.10
N TRP A 198 -6.46 -6.38 -0.07
CA TRP A 198 -5.61 -6.48 -1.27
C TRP A 198 -4.39 -5.57 -1.18
N VAL A 199 -3.35 -6.02 -0.51
CA VAL A 199 -2.06 -5.33 -0.44
C VAL A 199 -1.34 -5.55 -1.78
N PHE A 200 -1.68 -4.76 -2.79
CA PHE A 200 -1.28 -4.98 -4.19
C PHE A 200 0.23 -5.09 -4.39
N GLU A 201 1.02 -4.29 -3.68
CA GLU A 201 2.48 -4.35 -3.77
C GLU A 201 3.09 -5.66 -3.22
N ALA A 202 2.34 -6.42 -2.43
CA ALA A 202 2.80 -7.68 -1.86
C ALA A 202 2.73 -8.85 -2.86
N PHE A 203 1.78 -8.84 -3.78
CA PHE A 203 1.50 -9.99 -4.65
C PHE A 203 2.69 -10.47 -5.49
N PRO A 204 3.56 -9.62 -6.07
CA PRO A 204 4.77 -10.09 -6.75
C PRO A 204 5.75 -10.84 -5.82
N VAL A 205 5.78 -10.51 -4.53
CA VAL A 205 6.59 -11.23 -3.53
C VAL A 205 5.91 -12.54 -3.17
N MET A 206 4.59 -12.51 -2.96
CA MET A 206 3.79 -13.71 -2.69
C MET A 206 3.90 -14.75 -3.81
N SER A 207 3.92 -14.33 -5.07
CA SER A 207 4.14 -15.22 -6.23
C SER A 207 5.49 -15.95 -6.17
N ARG A 208 6.53 -15.31 -5.60
CA ARG A 208 7.83 -15.95 -5.39
C ARG A 208 7.85 -16.87 -4.18
N LEU A 209 7.13 -16.52 -3.12
CA LEU A 209 7.06 -17.31 -1.89
C LEU A 209 6.19 -18.56 -2.06
N ALA A 210 5.02 -18.43 -2.69
CA ALA A 210 4.01 -19.47 -2.87
C ALA A 210 3.49 -19.49 -4.33
N PRO A 211 4.29 -20.01 -5.28
CA PRO A 211 3.95 -19.98 -6.71
C PRO A 211 2.75 -20.87 -7.09
N GLY A 212 2.28 -21.72 -6.18
CA GLY A 212 1.08 -22.55 -6.38
C GLY A 212 -0.25 -21.79 -6.34
N THR A 213 -0.23 -20.51 -5.89
CA THR A 213 -1.41 -19.65 -5.82
C THR A 213 -1.36 -18.59 -6.93
N ASP A 214 -2.47 -18.35 -7.60
CA ASP A 214 -2.60 -17.32 -8.65
C ASP A 214 -2.71 -15.91 -8.04
N TRP A 215 -1.59 -15.41 -7.51
CA TRP A 215 -1.52 -14.06 -6.90
C TRP A 215 -1.71 -12.94 -7.92
N ALA A 216 -1.33 -13.16 -9.17
CA ALA A 216 -1.54 -12.20 -10.25
C ALA A 216 -3.03 -12.07 -10.57
N GLY A 217 -3.72 -13.18 -10.77
CA GLY A 217 -5.17 -13.19 -10.99
C GLY A 217 -5.94 -12.64 -9.79
N LEU A 218 -5.44 -12.83 -8.55
CA LEU A 218 -6.02 -12.22 -7.35
C LEU A 218 -5.86 -10.69 -7.36
N SER A 219 -4.69 -10.19 -7.77
CA SER A 219 -4.46 -8.75 -7.95
C SER A 219 -5.42 -8.15 -8.98
N ASP A 220 -5.54 -8.78 -10.15
CA ASP A 220 -6.42 -8.33 -11.23
C ASP A 220 -7.88 -8.29 -10.77
N GLN A 221 -8.32 -9.30 -10.03
CA GLN A 221 -9.67 -9.34 -9.48
C GLN A 221 -9.93 -8.22 -8.45
N GLY A 222 -8.96 -7.93 -7.59
CA GLY A 222 -9.04 -6.80 -6.64
C GLY A 222 -9.18 -5.47 -7.36
N LEU A 223 -8.36 -5.24 -8.39
CA LEU A 223 -8.45 -4.03 -9.23
C LEU A 223 -9.79 -3.93 -9.96
N ALA A 224 -10.30 -5.05 -10.48
CA ALA A 224 -11.60 -5.08 -11.13
C ALA A 224 -12.74 -4.69 -10.18
N LEU A 225 -12.66 -5.06 -8.91
CA LEU A 225 -13.63 -4.62 -7.88
C LEU A 225 -13.52 -3.13 -7.59
N VAL A 226 -12.31 -2.59 -7.45
CA VAL A 226 -12.10 -1.14 -7.31
C VAL A 226 -12.65 -0.38 -8.51
N ASP A 227 -12.38 -0.87 -9.73
CA ASP A 227 -12.86 -0.28 -10.97
C ASP A 227 -14.39 -0.33 -11.11
N ALA A 228 -15.03 -1.38 -10.60
CA ALA A 228 -16.50 -1.50 -10.60
C ALA A 228 -17.15 -0.38 -9.78
N PHE A 229 -16.65 -0.11 -8.57
CA PHE A 229 -17.11 1.01 -7.75
C PHE A 229 -16.83 2.36 -8.41
N ALA A 230 -15.63 2.55 -8.97
CA ALA A 230 -15.26 3.77 -9.67
C ALA A 230 -16.18 4.06 -10.88
N LYS A 231 -16.50 3.04 -11.69
CA LYS A 231 -17.44 3.13 -12.82
C LYS A 231 -18.85 3.48 -12.37
N ALA A 232 -19.28 2.94 -11.22
CA ALA A 232 -20.58 3.27 -10.63
C ALA A 232 -20.60 4.67 -9.99
N GLY A 233 -19.48 5.40 -9.98
CA GLY A 233 -19.36 6.71 -9.32
C GLY A 233 -19.44 6.64 -7.79
N LYS A 234 -19.22 5.47 -7.20
CA LYS A 234 -19.32 5.22 -5.76
C LYS A 234 -17.95 5.03 -5.12
N VAL A 235 -17.82 5.40 -3.85
CA VAL A 235 -16.72 4.95 -3.00
C VAL A 235 -16.88 3.46 -2.70
N PHE A 236 -15.83 2.76 -2.35
CA PHE A 236 -15.91 1.36 -1.94
C PHE A 236 -16.23 1.27 -0.44
N PRO A 237 -17.16 0.40 -0.03
CA PRO A 237 -17.47 0.19 1.39
C PRO A 237 -16.32 -0.59 2.05
N GLU A 238 -16.20 -0.49 3.37
CA GLU A 238 -15.21 -1.26 4.12
C GLU A 238 -15.42 -2.77 3.96
N TRP A 239 -16.66 -3.20 4.05
CA TRP A 239 -17.06 -4.60 3.90
C TRP A 239 -18.03 -4.73 2.73
N THR A 240 -17.64 -5.55 1.76
CA THR A 240 -18.34 -5.68 0.48
C THR A 240 -18.92 -7.08 0.33
N SER A 241 -20.24 -7.17 0.22
CA SER A 241 -20.93 -8.37 -0.26
C SER A 241 -20.74 -8.52 -1.76
N LEU A 242 -20.42 -9.73 -2.20
CA LEU A 242 -20.32 -10.12 -3.62
C LEU A 242 -21.34 -11.20 -3.99
N ARG A 243 -22.42 -11.31 -3.21
CA ARG A 243 -23.51 -12.25 -3.50
C ARG A 243 -24.11 -12.00 -4.89
N ASP A 244 -24.37 -10.75 -5.16
CA ASP A 244 -24.90 -10.24 -6.43
C ASP A 244 -23.94 -9.15 -6.95
N GLU A 245 -24.45 -7.95 -7.29
CA GLU A 245 -23.61 -6.79 -7.57
C GLU A 245 -22.89 -6.32 -6.29
N PRO A 246 -21.65 -5.83 -6.39
CA PRO A 246 -20.89 -5.37 -5.23
C PRO A 246 -21.62 -4.30 -4.42
N ALA A 247 -21.89 -4.58 -3.15
CA ALA A 247 -22.63 -3.70 -2.24
C ALA A 247 -22.10 -3.78 -0.81
N PRO A 248 -22.45 -2.84 0.09
CA PRO A 248 -22.13 -2.95 1.51
C PRO A 248 -22.67 -4.27 2.09
N ALA A 249 -21.84 -4.96 2.88
CA ALA A 249 -22.21 -6.21 3.50
C ALA A 249 -23.16 -5.99 4.69
N ALA A 250 -24.14 -6.88 4.86
CA ALA A 250 -25.09 -6.83 5.96
C ALA A 250 -24.40 -6.98 7.34
N GLY A 251 -24.86 -6.21 8.33
CA GLY A 251 -24.30 -6.26 9.69
C GLY A 251 -23.01 -5.45 9.88
N PHE A 252 -22.53 -4.77 8.84
CA PHE A 252 -21.44 -3.78 8.91
C PHE A 252 -21.97 -2.39 8.56
N GLU A 253 -21.28 -1.36 9.04
CA GLU A 253 -21.61 0.00 8.64
C GLU A 253 -21.37 0.19 7.14
N ALA A 254 -22.34 0.80 6.45
CA ALA A 254 -22.25 1.08 5.02
C ALA A 254 -21.46 2.36 4.76
N VAL A 255 -20.18 2.34 5.09
CA VAL A 255 -19.24 3.49 4.98
C VAL A 255 -17.98 3.12 4.20
N SER A 256 -17.36 4.13 3.61
CA SER A 256 -15.97 4.12 3.15
C SER A 256 -15.16 4.86 4.23
N GLY A 257 -14.55 4.13 5.13
CA GLY A 257 -13.90 4.66 6.32
C GLY A 257 -12.45 4.20 6.47
N TYR A 258 -12.07 3.81 7.68
CA TYR A 258 -10.68 3.53 8.03
C TYR A 258 -10.03 2.42 7.17
N ASN A 259 -10.75 1.33 6.91
CA ASN A 259 -10.24 0.27 6.02
C ASN A 259 -10.07 0.79 4.59
N ALA A 260 -11.05 1.50 4.08
CA ALA A 260 -11.07 1.99 2.70
C ALA A 260 -9.94 2.99 2.40
N LEU A 261 -9.39 3.70 3.42
CA LEU A 261 -8.23 4.58 3.28
C LEU A 261 -6.99 3.86 2.72
N ARG A 262 -6.83 2.57 3.01
CA ARG A 262 -5.67 1.79 2.57
C ARG A 262 -5.69 1.46 1.08
N VAL A 263 -6.87 1.35 0.47
CA VAL A 263 -7.00 0.95 -0.93
C VAL A 263 -6.23 1.88 -1.87
N PRO A 264 -6.43 3.21 -1.85
CA PRO A 264 -5.63 4.10 -2.69
C PRO A 264 -4.14 4.06 -2.36
N LEU A 265 -3.76 3.92 -1.08
CA LEU A 265 -2.36 3.78 -0.69
C LEU A 265 -1.72 2.55 -1.36
N TYR A 266 -2.35 1.38 -1.28
CA TYR A 266 -1.81 0.16 -1.88
C TYR A 266 -1.78 0.19 -3.40
N VAL A 267 -2.76 0.84 -4.04
CA VAL A 267 -2.74 1.09 -5.48
C VAL A 267 -1.55 1.99 -5.87
N LEU A 268 -1.29 3.06 -5.11
CA LEU A 268 -0.13 3.94 -5.32
C LEU A 268 1.19 3.19 -5.09
N ARG A 269 1.32 2.45 -3.99
CA ARG A 269 2.52 1.67 -3.64
C ARG A 269 2.85 0.62 -4.69
N ALA A 270 1.84 -0.01 -5.26
CA ALA A 270 2.02 -0.98 -6.35
C ALA A 270 2.34 -0.34 -7.72
N GLY A 271 2.23 0.99 -7.85
CA GLY A 271 2.40 1.67 -9.15
C GLY A 271 1.23 1.44 -10.11
N LEU A 272 0.05 1.14 -9.57
CA LEU A 272 -1.17 0.82 -10.31
C LEU A 272 -2.15 2.01 -10.35
N ALA A 273 -1.66 3.22 -10.03
CA ALA A 273 -2.46 4.44 -10.04
C ALA A 273 -3.02 4.71 -11.43
N ASP A 274 -4.32 4.90 -11.48
CA ASP A 274 -5.07 5.29 -12.66
C ASP A 274 -6.10 6.37 -12.27
N ARG A 275 -6.21 7.41 -13.12
CA ARG A 275 -7.08 8.55 -12.84
C ARG A 275 -8.55 8.14 -12.74
N GLN A 276 -9.02 7.26 -13.62
CA GLN A 276 -10.42 6.82 -13.62
C GLN A 276 -10.73 5.98 -12.39
N ARG A 277 -9.81 5.07 -12.03
CA ARG A 277 -9.90 4.19 -10.84
C ARG A 277 -10.02 4.96 -9.53
N LEU A 278 -9.24 6.03 -9.37
CA LEU A 278 -9.12 6.77 -8.13
C LEU A 278 -9.94 8.07 -8.08
N ALA A 279 -10.57 8.48 -9.19
CA ALA A 279 -11.31 9.74 -9.29
C ALA A 279 -12.43 9.87 -8.25
N THR A 280 -13.14 8.79 -7.97
CA THR A 280 -14.28 8.82 -7.03
C THR A 280 -13.81 9.08 -5.60
N ILE A 281 -12.75 8.39 -5.15
CA ILE A 281 -12.21 8.62 -3.81
C ILE A 281 -11.53 9.99 -3.72
N GLN A 282 -10.88 10.45 -4.78
CA GLN A 282 -10.29 11.80 -4.83
C GLN A 282 -11.37 12.88 -4.64
N ARG A 283 -12.52 12.77 -5.34
CA ARG A 283 -13.64 13.67 -5.15
C ARG A 283 -14.27 13.58 -3.76
N ALA A 284 -14.44 12.37 -3.25
CA ALA A 284 -15.02 12.18 -1.91
C ALA A 284 -14.15 12.79 -0.79
N TRP A 285 -12.84 12.96 -1.05
CA TRP A 285 -11.89 13.59 -0.13
C TRP A 285 -11.63 15.07 -0.44
N GLU A 286 -12.40 15.71 -1.31
CA GLU A 286 -12.31 17.17 -1.47
C GLU A 286 -12.55 17.87 -0.13
N GLY A 287 -11.67 18.85 0.19
CA GLY A 287 -11.67 19.52 1.49
C GLY A 287 -11.12 18.68 2.67
N GLY A 288 -10.45 17.56 2.40
CA GLY A 288 -9.81 16.68 3.38
C GLY A 288 -10.38 15.26 3.39
N PRO A 289 -9.60 14.26 3.85
CA PRO A 289 -10.07 12.89 3.98
C PRO A 289 -11.13 12.76 5.08
N GLY A 290 -11.91 11.70 5.02
CA GLY A 290 -12.96 11.46 6.02
C GLY A 290 -13.72 10.16 5.76
N ILE A 291 -14.53 9.79 6.71
CA ILE A 291 -15.50 8.71 6.58
C ILE A 291 -16.64 9.20 5.67
N VAL A 292 -16.96 8.42 4.65
CA VAL A 292 -17.96 8.74 3.64
C VAL A 292 -19.10 7.73 3.73
N ASP A 293 -20.31 8.20 3.90
CA ASP A 293 -21.52 7.36 3.81
C ASP A 293 -21.68 6.82 2.39
N PHE A 294 -21.83 5.52 2.26
CA PHE A 294 -21.86 4.85 0.96
C PHE A 294 -23.07 5.22 0.11
N ALA A 295 -24.23 5.40 0.74
CA ALA A 295 -25.47 5.65 0.03
C ALA A 295 -25.53 7.07 -0.54
N SER A 296 -25.19 8.07 0.27
CA SER A 296 -25.25 9.49 -0.11
C SER A 296 -23.95 10.02 -0.74
N GLY A 297 -22.82 9.33 -0.58
CA GLY A 297 -21.50 9.81 -0.97
C GLY A 297 -21.00 11.01 -0.15
N ARG A 298 -21.67 11.35 0.96
CA ARG A 298 -21.33 12.51 1.79
C ARG A 298 -20.34 12.13 2.87
N LYS A 299 -19.37 13.01 3.11
CA LYS A 299 -18.45 12.93 4.22
C LYS A 299 -19.21 13.16 5.53
N THR A 300 -19.17 12.21 6.45
CA THR A 300 -19.83 12.26 7.75
C THR A 300 -18.89 12.65 8.87
N THR A 301 -17.64 12.20 8.80
CA THR A 301 -16.62 12.45 9.83
C THR A 301 -15.31 12.85 9.16
N PRO A 302 -14.76 14.05 9.42
CA PRO A 302 -13.43 14.43 8.95
C PRO A 302 -12.35 13.62 9.66
N LEU A 303 -11.26 13.32 8.94
CA LEU A 303 -10.07 12.65 9.46
C LEU A 303 -8.85 13.58 9.30
N PRO A 304 -8.62 14.50 10.26
CA PRO A 304 -7.66 15.59 10.09
C PRO A 304 -6.21 15.21 10.37
N GLU A 305 -5.93 14.02 10.92
CA GLU A 305 -4.57 13.61 11.28
C GLU A 305 -3.64 13.60 10.06
N PRO A 306 -2.35 13.96 10.27
CA PRO A 306 -1.38 14.08 9.18
C PRO A 306 -1.28 12.84 8.30
N GLY A 307 -1.38 11.64 8.87
CA GLY A 307 -1.30 10.39 8.12
C GLY A 307 -2.43 10.23 7.11
N TYR A 308 -3.66 10.57 7.46
CA TYR A 308 -4.79 10.53 6.54
C TYR A 308 -4.67 11.62 5.47
N ARG A 309 -4.28 12.83 5.86
CA ARG A 309 -4.01 13.94 4.93
C ARG A 309 -2.89 13.61 3.95
N MET A 310 -1.89 12.83 4.38
CA MET A 310 -0.82 12.34 3.52
C MET A 310 -1.35 11.46 2.38
N LEU A 311 -2.36 10.61 2.63
CA LEU A 311 -2.97 9.80 1.60
C LEU A 311 -3.67 10.66 0.53
N GLN A 312 -4.41 11.69 0.96
CA GLN A 312 -5.04 12.63 0.04
C GLN A 312 -3.99 13.39 -0.78
N ALA A 313 -2.93 13.91 -0.12
CA ALA A 313 -1.85 14.60 -0.80
C ALA A 313 -1.13 13.69 -1.81
N GLY A 314 -0.92 12.41 -1.44
CA GLY A 314 -0.37 11.38 -2.31
C GLY A 314 -1.22 11.12 -3.55
N LEU A 315 -2.55 11.07 -3.40
CA LEU A 315 -3.47 10.99 -4.55
C LEU A 315 -3.37 12.23 -5.45
N ALA A 316 -3.39 13.43 -4.87
CA ALA A 316 -3.27 14.68 -5.63
C ALA A 316 -1.94 14.76 -6.38
N CYS A 317 -0.85 14.30 -5.76
CA CYS A 317 0.44 14.16 -6.40
C CYS A 317 0.40 13.18 -7.58
N ALA A 318 -0.02 11.94 -7.34
CA ALA A 318 0.01 10.88 -8.34
C ALA A 318 -0.89 11.18 -9.55
N LEU A 319 -2.04 11.82 -9.33
CA LEU A 319 -3.03 12.09 -10.37
C LEU A 319 -2.89 13.46 -11.02
N GLY A 320 -2.26 14.42 -10.35
CA GLY A 320 -2.18 15.82 -10.83
C GLY A 320 -0.80 16.47 -10.66
N GLY A 321 0.20 15.80 -10.10
CA GLY A 321 1.53 16.37 -9.87
C GLY A 321 1.58 17.43 -8.75
N ALA A 322 0.57 17.46 -7.88
CA ALA A 322 0.54 18.40 -6.76
C ALA A 322 1.68 18.12 -5.77
N ARG A 323 2.35 19.18 -5.29
CA ARG A 323 3.40 19.03 -4.27
C ARG A 323 2.81 18.60 -2.93
N ILE A 324 3.54 17.75 -2.23
CA ILE A 324 3.19 17.38 -0.85
C ILE A 324 3.38 18.61 0.05
N PRO A 325 2.38 19.00 0.85
CA PRO A 325 2.49 20.10 1.81
C PRO A 325 3.67 19.93 2.78
N ASP A 326 4.33 21.02 3.15
CA ASP A 326 5.54 21.00 3.95
C ASP A 326 5.33 20.39 5.34
N ASP A 327 4.13 20.58 5.93
CA ASP A 327 3.75 19.98 7.21
C ASP A 327 3.61 18.47 7.15
N LEU A 328 3.27 17.92 5.97
CA LEU A 328 3.16 16.47 5.76
C LEU A 328 4.48 15.80 5.37
N ARG A 329 5.52 16.56 5.03
CA ARG A 329 6.86 16.01 4.77
C ARG A 329 7.63 15.71 6.06
N ARG A 330 7.16 16.22 7.19
CA ARG A 330 7.73 15.96 8.52
C ARG A 330 6.87 14.93 9.22
N PHE A 331 7.53 13.92 9.77
CA PHE A 331 6.83 12.90 10.53
C PHE A 331 6.79 13.27 12.02
N GLU A 332 5.57 13.36 12.55
CA GLU A 332 5.30 13.47 13.99
C GLU A 332 4.24 12.42 14.34
N PRO A 333 4.55 11.44 15.23
CA PRO A 333 3.63 10.37 15.53
C PRO A 333 2.43 10.86 16.35
N THR A 334 1.22 10.60 15.85
CA THR A 334 -0.05 10.86 16.53
C THR A 334 -0.62 9.57 17.15
N LEU A 335 -1.62 8.94 16.57
CA LEU A 335 -2.06 7.60 16.91
C LEU A 335 -1.37 6.58 15.99
N TYR A 336 -1.36 5.31 16.39
CA TYR A 336 -0.70 4.23 15.66
C TYR A 336 -1.10 4.21 14.17
N TYR A 337 -2.39 4.13 13.88
CA TYR A 337 -2.86 3.90 12.52
C TYR A 337 -2.54 5.07 11.56
N PRO A 338 -2.89 6.33 11.85
CA PRO A 338 -2.48 7.44 11.00
C PRO A 338 -0.97 7.61 10.90
N SER A 339 -0.20 7.35 11.96
CA SER A 339 1.27 7.41 11.92
C SER A 339 1.87 6.35 10.99
N THR A 340 1.32 5.15 11.00
CA THR A 340 1.71 4.06 10.08
C THR A 340 1.45 4.47 8.63
N LEU A 341 0.25 4.97 8.33
CA LEU A 341 -0.12 5.41 6.98
C LEU A 341 0.71 6.61 6.52
N HIS A 342 1.11 7.51 7.45
CA HIS A 342 1.98 8.63 7.14
C HIS A 342 3.36 8.16 6.64
N LEU A 343 4.03 7.28 7.38
CA LEU A 343 5.34 6.75 6.99
C LEU A 343 5.29 5.96 5.68
N LEU A 344 4.26 5.13 5.51
CA LEU A 344 4.05 4.40 4.25
C LEU A 344 3.78 5.36 3.09
N GLY A 345 3.02 6.43 3.32
CA GLY A 345 2.77 7.48 2.34
C GLY A 345 4.04 8.21 1.93
N LEU A 346 4.84 8.68 2.90
CA LEU A 346 6.13 9.33 2.65
C LEU A 346 7.08 8.42 1.84
N SER A 347 7.21 7.16 2.26
CA SER A 347 7.99 6.16 1.54
C SER A 347 7.51 5.96 0.10
N THR A 348 6.18 5.95 -0.12
CA THR A 348 5.58 5.80 -1.44
C THR A 348 5.90 6.99 -2.34
N ILE A 349 5.74 8.21 -1.82
CA ILE A 349 6.02 9.43 -2.60
C ILE A 349 7.51 9.51 -2.94
N ALA A 350 8.40 9.23 -2.00
CA ALA A 350 9.83 9.26 -2.22
C ALA A 350 10.29 8.22 -3.27
N ASP A 351 9.63 7.06 -3.34
CA ASP A 351 9.94 6.00 -4.32
C ASP A 351 9.33 6.25 -5.69
N ARG A 352 8.03 6.57 -5.75
CA ARG A 352 7.24 6.59 -6.98
C ARG A 352 7.04 7.96 -7.58
N TYR A 353 7.00 8.99 -6.74
CA TYR A 353 6.61 10.35 -7.12
C TYR A 353 7.55 11.41 -6.52
N PRO A 354 8.90 11.25 -6.62
CA PRO A 354 9.85 12.14 -5.94
C PRO A 354 9.76 13.60 -6.39
N GLN A 355 9.18 13.86 -7.56
CA GLN A 355 8.93 15.21 -8.09
C GLN A 355 7.89 15.99 -7.27
N CYS A 356 7.15 15.34 -6.40
CA CYS A 356 6.15 16.00 -5.54
C CYS A 356 6.69 16.41 -4.15
N LEU A 357 7.93 16.05 -3.83
CA LEU A 357 8.59 16.42 -2.57
C LEU A 357 9.19 17.83 -2.60
#